data_88f39b3ddad8dfd35851638387737c0d
#
_entry.id   88f39b3ddad8dfd35851638387737c0d
#
_cell.length_a   1.000
_cell.length_b   1.000
_cell.length_c   1.000
_cell.angle_alpha   90.00
_cell.angle_beta   90.00
_cell.angle_gamma   90.00
#
_symmetry.space_group_name_H-M   'P 1'
#
loop_
_entity.id
_entity.type
_entity.pdbx_description
1 polymer ?
#
loop_
_entity_poly.entity_id
_entity_poly.type
_entity_poly.pdbx_seq_one_letter_code
_entity_poly.pdbx_strand_id
1 'polypeptide(L)'
;METPGLPGPSEAAAAQRKVLLVSSFVLPHAGGVEQFVDTAKELLRARACRVRILACRLPGGSGDADALLPSWFVPPGGWPLPVGGWRTLWREIGEADVIIANGARHLLPALAVLVARLRRKRVLFVLHGSGAPFTKSSFFYHRLLGSVFEWLVARPALRLSMPVSLSRAGVAGARARYGVEATYLPYPLRELPRPKRARSLVANEPLEIVWVGRLYPEKDPLSAVAVVEQVRRSRDARLEFYGEGILADALERLARDRPWVSVRGSRSWAQIQKVQGAAHLCLSTSSRDATQIGILEPLSRGIPVVSTRVGDAPRHYVVPGLRMFCVEPGDIDAAAATILVLTAAYDRHRDEFAANGRLLKARHRRGRAYLAALVEPPPPPHRRSTSIRPGDRLVLGNQPTHVP
;
A
#
# COMPACT_ATOMS: atom_id res chain seq x y z
N MET A 1 -23.18 51.69 -30.78
CA MET A 1 -22.65 51.42 -29.41
C MET A 1 -22.42 49.91 -29.33
N GLU A 2 -21.21 49.49 -29.65
CA GLU A 2 -20.81 48.09 -29.60
C GLU A 2 -20.36 47.80 -28.18
N THR A 3 -20.93 46.75 -27.56
CA THR A 3 -20.49 46.21 -26.27
C THR A 3 -19.14 45.51 -26.41
N PRO A 4 -18.13 45.82 -25.59
CA PRO A 4 -16.85 45.10 -25.67
C PRO A 4 -17.05 43.67 -25.21
N GLY A 5 -16.69 42.73 -26.12
CA GLY A 5 -16.68 41.32 -25.83
C GLY A 5 -15.74 40.99 -24.67
N LEU A 6 -16.25 40.15 -23.74
CA LEU A 6 -15.47 39.56 -22.67
C LEU A 6 -14.29 38.77 -23.29
N PRO A 7 -13.09 38.90 -22.79
CA PRO A 7 -11.95 38.08 -23.27
C PRO A 7 -12.28 36.62 -22.96
N GLY A 8 -12.22 35.79 -24.01
CA GLY A 8 -12.32 34.33 -23.89
C GLY A 8 -11.20 33.78 -23.01
N PRO A 9 -11.38 32.60 -22.42
CA PRO A 9 -10.39 32.00 -21.55
C PRO A 9 -9.08 31.84 -22.33
N SER A 10 -8.03 32.52 -21.88
CA SER A 10 -6.67 32.34 -22.33
C SER A 10 -6.32 30.85 -22.19
N GLU A 11 -6.28 30.15 -23.31
CA GLU A 11 -5.61 28.85 -23.45
C GLU A 11 -4.10 29.04 -23.34
N ALA A 12 -3.63 29.43 -22.17
CA ALA A 12 -2.31 29.06 -21.74
C ALA A 12 -2.41 27.56 -21.43
N ALA A 13 -2.00 26.72 -22.41
CA ALA A 13 -1.83 25.30 -22.21
C ALA A 13 -1.01 25.10 -20.95
N ALA A 14 -1.66 24.81 -19.83
CA ALA A 14 -1.00 24.60 -18.55
C ALA A 14 -0.04 23.45 -18.78
N ALA A 15 1.27 23.73 -18.78
CA ALA A 15 2.31 22.77 -19.10
C ALA A 15 2.09 21.52 -18.24
N GLN A 16 1.84 20.41 -18.91
CA GLN A 16 1.51 19.14 -18.25
C GLN A 16 2.61 18.77 -17.27
N ARG A 17 2.25 18.67 -15.97
CA ARG A 17 3.20 18.42 -14.90
C ARG A 17 3.92 17.10 -15.08
N LYS A 18 5.26 17.12 -15.00
CA LYS A 18 6.12 15.96 -15.14
C LYS A 18 6.41 15.35 -13.77
N VAL A 19 5.92 14.13 -13.52
CA VAL A 19 6.15 13.40 -12.29
C VAL A 19 7.02 12.18 -12.58
N LEU A 20 8.11 12.03 -11.83
CA LEU A 20 8.97 10.85 -11.87
C LEU A 20 8.70 9.97 -10.65
N LEU A 21 8.20 8.74 -10.90
CA LEU A 21 8.12 7.68 -9.89
C LEU A 21 9.43 6.91 -9.90
N VAL A 22 10.14 6.86 -8.77
CA VAL A 22 11.38 6.10 -8.63
C VAL A 22 11.15 4.96 -7.66
N SER A 23 11.28 3.73 -8.13
CA SER A 23 11.08 2.52 -7.32
C SER A 23 12.11 1.45 -7.66
N SER A 24 12.58 0.71 -6.67
CA SER A 24 13.47 -0.42 -6.96
C SER A 24 12.75 -1.57 -7.65
N PHE A 25 11.48 -1.77 -7.29
CA PHE A 25 10.62 -2.81 -7.84
C PHE A 25 9.42 -2.19 -8.56
N VAL A 26 9.02 -2.82 -9.64
CA VAL A 26 7.80 -2.52 -10.41
C VAL A 26 7.16 -3.82 -10.86
N LEU A 27 5.93 -3.78 -11.33
CA LEU A 27 5.29 -4.97 -11.91
C LEU A 27 6.14 -5.51 -13.08
N PRO A 28 6.17 -6.83 -13.30
CA PRO A 28 5.28 -7.88 -12.77
C PRO A 28 5.65 -8.40 -11.37
N HIS A 29 6.72 -7.90 -10.74
CA HIS A 29 7.02 -8.28 -9.37
C HIS A 29 5.85 -7.89 -8.45
N ALA A 30 5.29 -8.86 -7.69
CA ALA A 30 4.06 -8.66 -6.94
C ALA A 30 4.33 -8.26 -5.49
N GLY A 31 3.84 -7.10 -5.09
CA GLY A 31 3.92 -6.61 -3.70
C GLY A 31 3.24 -5.25 -3.50
N GLY A 32 3.17 -4.78 -2.26
CA GLY A 32 2.52 -3.51 -1.92
C GLY A 32 3.28 -2.27 -2.42
N VAL A 33 4.60 -2.39 -2.62
CA VAL A 33 5.46 -1.32 -3.15
C VAL A 33 5.14 -1.09 -4.63
N GLU A 34 5.04 -2.15 -5.40
CA GLU A 34 4.75 -2.16 -6.83
C GLU A 34 3.31 -1.74 -7.12
N GLN A 35 2.37 -2.23 -6.31
CA GLN A 35 0.96 -1.82 -6.41
C GLN A 35 0.78 -0.32 -6.15
N PHE A 36 1.56 0.27 -5.23
CA PHE A 36 1.54 1.71 -5.02
C PHE A 36 2.03 2.48 -6.25
N VAL A 37 3.13 2.05 -6.88
CA VAL A 37 3.66 2.70 -8.10
C VAL A 37 2.61 2.71 -9.21
N ASP A 38 1.99 1.57 -9.44
CA ASP A 38 1.00 1.41 -10.49
C ASP A 38 -0.29 2.22 -10.19
N THR A 39 -0.74 2.20 -8.94
CA THR A 39 -1.86 3.05 -8.48
C THR A 39 -1.54 4.53 -8.62
N ALA A 40 -0.36 4.97 -8.21
CA ALA A 40 0.06 6.36 -8.32
C ALA A 40 0.18 6.79 -9.79
N LYS A 41 0.73 5.93 -10.66
CA LYS A 41 0.79 6.16 -12.11
C LYS A 41 -0.59 6.43 -12.70
N GLU A 42 -1.56 5.54 -12.42
CA GLU A 42 -2.94 5.69 -12.92
C GLU A 42 -3.61 6.96 -12.40
N LEU A 43 -3.52 7.21 -11.10
CA LEU A 43 -4.16 8.38 -10.46
C LEU A 43 -3.60 9.70 -10.96
N LEU A 44 -2.29 9.79 -11.18
CA LEU A 44 -1.64 11.01 -11.64
C LEU A 44 -1.86 11.23 -13.14
N ARG A 45 -1.86 10.17 -13.95
CA ARG A 45 -2.22 10.27 -15.37
C ARG A 45 -3.67 10.72 -15.57
N ALA A 46 -4.60 10.22 -14.75
CA ALA A 46 -5.99 10.68 -14.75
C ALA A 46 -6.16 12.18 -14.38
N ARG A 47 -5.12 12.80 -13.83
CA ARG A 47 -5.01 14.24 -13.53
C ARG A 47 -4.14 15.01 -14.53
N ALA A 48 -4.01 14.48 -15.74
CA ALA A 48 -3.24 15.06 -16.81
C ALA A 48 -1.74 15.28 -16.47
N CYS A 49 -1.17 14.54 -15.50
CA CYS A 49 0.26 14.53 -15.26
C CYS A 49 0.98 13.62 -16.27
N ARG A 50 2.13 14.07 -16.77
CA ARG A 50 3.05 13.19 -17.50
C ARG A 50 3.87 12.39 -16.51
N VAL A 51 3.54 11.11 -16.34
CA VAL A 51 4.19 10.22 -15.37
C VAL A 51 5.18 9.32 -16.07
N ARG A 52 6.43 9.32 -15.58
CA ARG A 52 7.50 8.39 -15.96
C ARG A 52 7.92 7.55 -14.76
N ILE A 53 8.38 6.34 -15.02
CA ILE A 53 8.84 5.39 -14.00
C ILE A 53 10.31 5.05 -14.24
N LEU A 54 11.15 5.27 -13.22
CA LEU A 54 12.54 4.82 -13.17
C LEU A 54 12.67 3.67 -12.17
N ALA A 55 13.21 2.55 -12.61
CA ALA A 55 13.34 1.36 -11.78
C ALA A 55 14.69 0.65 -11.92
N CYS A 56 14.94 -0.32 -11.05
CA CYS A 56 16.04 -1.28 -11.21
C CYS A 56 15.69 -2.29 -12.32
N ARG A 57 16.71 -2.70 -13.08
CA ARG A 57 16.56 -3.82 -14.03
C ARG A 57 16.49 -5.12 -13.22
N LEU A 58 15.38 -5.83 -13.30
CA LEU A 58 15.13 -7.05 -12.55
C LEU A 58 15.32 -8.29 -13.44
N PRO A 59 15.78 -9.44 -12.88
CA PRO A 59 15.66 -10.72 -13.55
C PRO A 59 14.18 -11.01 -13.86
N GLY A 60 13.87 -11.51 -15.05
CA GLY A 60 12.49 -11.77 -15.48
C GLY A 60 11.73 -10.56 -16.03
N GLY A 61 12.39 -9.40 -16.14
CA GLY A 61 11.81 -8.21 -16.75
C GLY A 61 11.41 -7.14 -15.72
N SER A 62 11.30 -5.91 -16.19
CA SER A 62 11.00 -4.73 -15.37
C SER A 62 9.74 -4.00 -15.83
N GLY A 63 8.84 -4.74 -16.47
CA GLY A 63 7.48 -4.31 -16.81
C GLY A 63 7.39 -2.93 -17.45
N ASP A 64 6.52 -2.11 -16.90
CA ASP A 64 6.14 -0.78 -17.38
C ASP A 64 7.11 0.36 -17.04
N ALA A 65 8.38 0.08 -16.70
CA ALA A 65 9.34 1.14 -16.41
C ALA A 65 9.80 1.85 -17.69
N ASP A 66 9.77 3.18 -17.69
CA ASP A 66 10.23 4.03 -18.80
C ASP A 66 11.76 4.12 -18.89
N ALA A 67 12.43 3.92 -17.76
CA ALA A 67 13.89 3.89 -17.66
C ALA A 67 14.35 2.86 -16.63
N LEU A 68 15.44 2.16 -16.95
CA LEU A 68 15.97 1.08 -16.12
C LEU A 68 17.44 1.32 -15.79
N LEU A 69 17.80 1.18 -14.52
CA LEU A 69 19.18 1.18 -14.08
C LEU A 69 19.71 -0.26 -14.00
N PRO A 70 20.94 -0.52 -14.52
CA PRO A 70 21.63 -1.76 -14.27
C PRO A 70 21.71 -2.04 -12.77
N SER A 71 21.36 -3.25 -12.36
CA SER A 71 21.24 -3.57 -10.95
C SER A 71 21.75 -4.97 -10.64
N TRP A 72 22.34 -5.09 -9.47
CA TRP A 72 22.78 -6.35 -8.88
C TRP A 72 21.75 -6.81 -7.87
N PHE A 73 21.58 -8.12 -7.74
CA PHE A 73 20.67 -8.71 -6.75
C PHE A 73 21.46 -9.37 -5.65
N VAL A 74 21.24 -8.94 -4.41
CA VAL A 74 21.84 -9.56 -3.23
C VAL A 74 20.98 -10.74 -2.78
N PRO A 75 21.44 -12.01 -2.94
CA PRO A 75 20.71 -13.17 -2.46
C PRO A 75 20.70 -13.25 -0.93
N PRO A 76 19.76 -14.04 -0.33
CA PRO A 76 18.62 -14.71 -0.91
C PRO A 76 17.39 -13.82 -1.03
N GLY A 77 17.39 -12.60 -0.50
CA GLY A 77 16.21 -11.73 -0.43
C GLY A 77 15.98 -10.85 -1.66
N GLY A 78 16.84 -10.95 -2.69
CA GLY A 78 16.66 -10.19 -3.93
C GLY A 78 16.69 -8.68 -3.74
N TRP A 79 17.59 -8.12 -2.90
CA TRP A 79 17.69 -6.67 -2.70
C TRP A 79 18.41 -6.03 -3.89
N PRO A 80 17.70 -5.22 -4.70
CA PRO A 80 18.29 -4.63 -5.91
C PRO A 80 19.20 -3.47 -5.55
N LEU A 81 20.47 -3.59 -5.95
CA LEU A 81 21.47 -2.55 -5.84
C LEU A 81 21.77 -1.98 -7.22
N PRO A 82 21.47 -0.72 -7.51
CA PRO A 82 21.86 -0.09 -8.76
C PRO A 82 23.39 0.01 -8.83
N VAL A 83 23.98 -0.52 -9.91
CA VAL A 83 25.43 -0.56 -10.13
C VAL A 83 25.88 0.37 -11.26
N GLY A 84 24.96 1.12 -11.86
CA GLY A 84 25.24 2.04 -12.96
C GLY A 84 24.02 2.82 -13.40
N GLY A 85 24.15 3.51 -14.55
CA GLY A 85 23.06 4.32 -15.12
C GLY A 85 22.91 5.69 -14.46
N TRP A 86 23.95 6.20 -13.80
CA TRP A 86 23.93 7.49 -13.07
C TRP A 86 23.57 8.69 -13.94
N ARG A 87 23.98 8.68 -15.22
CA ARG A 87 23.57 9.70 -16.20
C ARG A 87 22.07 9.66 -16.45
N THR A 88 21.49 8.48 -16.53
CA THR A 88 20.03 8.29 -16.68
C THR A 88 19.29 8.81 -15.44
N LEU A 89 19.73 8.42 -14.24
CA LEU A 89 19.16 8.93 -12.98
C LEU A 89 19.21 10.47 -12.93
N TRP A 90 20.34 11.06 -13.27
CA TRP A 90 20.53 12.50 -13.26
C TRP A 90 19.62 13.21 -14.28
N ARG A 91 19.50 12.69 -15.49
CA ARG A 91 18.65 13.23 -16.54
C ARG A 91 17.17 13.15 -16.17
N GLU A 92 16.67 11.96 -15.80
CA GLU A 92 15.25 11.74 -15.46
C GLU A 92 14.80 12.64 -14.30
N ILE A 93 15.64 12.77 -13.27
CA ILE A 93 15.36 13.69 -12.15
C ILE A 93 15.37 15.16 -12.62
N GLY A 94 16.31 15.52 -13.51
CA GLY A 94 16.38 16.88 -14.05
C GLY A 94 15.17 17.31 -14.85
N GLU A 95 14.57 16.39 -15.59
CA GLU A 95 13.40 16.62 -16.44
C GLU A 95 12.07 16.65 -15.67
N ALA A 96 12.03 16.10 -14.45
CA ALA A 96 10.83 16.06 -13.63
C ALA A 96 10.61 17.36 -12.84
N ASP A 97 9.35 17.69 -12.61
CA ASP A 97 8.93 18.79 -11.71
C ASP A 97 8.83 18.28 -10.26
N VAL A 98 8.34 17.05 -10.08
CA VAL A 98 8.20 16.38 -8.79
C VAL A 98 8.69 14.94 -8.90
N ILE A 99 9.42 14.51 -7.87
CA ILE A 99 9.88 13.12 -7.73
C ILE A 99 9.11 12.45 -6.60
N ILE A 100 8.62 11.24 -6.85
CA ILE A 100 8.08 10.34 -5.82
C ILE A 100 9.05 9.17 -5.69
N ALA A 101 9.91 9.22 -4.69
CA ALA A 101 10.84 8.16 -4.37
C ALA A 101 10.11 7.11 -3.50
N ASN A 102 9.92 5.91 -4.04
CA ASN A 102 9.04 4.89 -3.47
C ASN A 102 9.84 3.77 -2.81
N GLY A 103 9.70 3.63 -1.49
CA GLY A 103 10.34 2.59 -0.70
C GLY A 103 11.63 3.03 -0.01
N ALA A 104 11.51 3.64 1.16
CA ALA A 104 12.63 4.19 1.94
C ALA A 104 13.68 3.14 2.40
N ARG A 105 13.42 1.86 2.18
CA ARG A 105 14.34 0.75 2.50
C ARG A 105 15.17 0.27 1.31
N HIS A 106 15.12 0.96 0.18
CA HIS A 106 15.83 0.61 -1.04
C HIS A 106 16.79 1.70 -1.45
N LEU A 107 17.95 1.30 -2.01
CA LEU A 107 19.04 2.23 -2.34
C LEU A 107 18.64 3.19 -3.46
N LEU A 108 18.00 2.72 -4.54
CA LEU A 108 17.65 3.57 -5.68
C LEU A 108 16.74 4.76 -5.29
N PRO A 109 15.61 4.57 -4.56
CA PRO A 109 14.79 5.71 -4.12
C PRO A 109 15.55 6.68 -3.21
N ALA A 110 16.42 6.18 -2.32
CA ALA A 110 17.22 7.02 -1.45
C ALA A 110 18.26 7.86 -2.22
N LEU A 111 18.94 7.26 -3.21
CA LEU A 111 19.83 7.98 -4.12
C LEU A 111 19.08 9.03 -4.96
N ALA A 112 17.86 8.69 -5.40
CA ALA A 112 17.02 9.64 -6.12
C ALA A 112 16.69 10.88 -5.26
N VAL A 113 16.48 10.73 -3.96
CA VAL A 113 16.30 11.87 -3.04
C VAL A 113 17.55 12.74 -3.00
N LEU A 114 18.74 12.15 -2.89
CA LEU A 114 20.00 12.90 -2.84
C LEU A 114 20.22 13.67 -4.14
N VAL A 115 20.04 13.02 -5.29
CA VAL A 115 20.17 13.68 -6.61
C VAL A 115 19.10 14.77 -6.79
N ALA A 116 17.86 14.51 -6.39
CA ALA A 116 16.77 15.50 -6.44
C ALA A 116 17.12 16.75 -5.62
N ARG A 117 17.73 16.56 -4.45
CA ARG A 117 18.17 17.68 -3.59
C ARG A 117 19.27 18.51 -4.25
N LEU A 118 20.26 17.85 -4.86
CA LEU A 118 21.31 18.53 -5.64
C LEU A 118 20.73 19.31 -6.83
N ARG A 119 19.70 18.77 -7.47
CA ARG A 119 18.98 19.39 -8.59
C ARG A 119 17.91 20.40 -8.13
N ARG A 120 17.78 20.68 -6.85
CA ARG A 120 16.75 21.56 -6.25
C ARG A 120 15.31 21.16 -6.64
N LYS A 121 15.06 19.87 -6.81
CA LYS A 121 13.76 19.32 -7.14
C LYS A 121 12.96 18.98 -5.89
N ARG A 122 11.63 19.10 -5.98
CA ARG A 122 10.73 18.64 -4.93
C ARG A 122 10.66 17.12 -4.93
N VAL A 123 10.88 16.49 -3.78
CA VAL A 123 10.86 15.04 -3.64
C VAL A 123 10.03 14.58 -2.47
N LEU A 124 9.06 13.70 -2.74
CA LEU A 124 8.30 12.94 -1.77
C LEU A 124 9.01 11.61 -1.56
N PHE A 125 9.26 11.21 -0.31
CA PHE A 125 9.88 9.92 -0.01
C PHE A 125 8.89 9.03 0.73
N VAL A 126 8.42 7.96 0.06
CA VAL A 126 7.32 7.12 0.52
C VAL A 126 7.82 5.95 1.37
N LEU A 127 7.30 5.85 2.59
CA LEU A 127 7.55 4.76 3.52
C LEU A 127 6.40 3.75 3.45
N HIS A 128 6.72 2.49 3.14
CA HIS A 128 5.78 1.36 3.09
C HIS A 128 5.77 0.51 4.36
N GLY A 129 6.78 0.64 5.20
CA GLY A 129 6.94 -0.21 6.37
C GLY A 129 6.23 0.32 7.61
N SER A 130 6.15 -0.53 8.64
CA SER A 130 5.75 -0.17 9.98
C SER A 130 6.81 0.63 10.76
N GLY A 131 7.92 1.03 10.10
CA GLY A 131 9.08 1.62 10.77
C GLY A 131 9.93 0.61 11.54
N ALA A 132 9.66 -0.71 11.40
CA ALA A 132 10.45 -1.74 12.06
C ALA A 132 11.91 -1.71 11.56
N PRO A 133 12.89 -1.81 12.47
CA PRO A 133 14.29 -1.78 12.11
C PRO A 133 14.73 -2.99 11.28
N PHE A 134 15.78 -2.83 10.47
CA PHE A 134 16.44 -3.96 9.79
C PHE A 134 16.97 -5.01 10.78
N THR A 135 17.29 -4.61 12.02
CA THR A 135 17.68 -5.53 13.09
C THR A 135 16.67 -6.64 13.36
N LYS A 136 15.39 -6.44 13.00
CA LYS A 136 14.32 -7.44 13.06
C LYS A 136 14.16 -8.26 11.78
N SER A 137 15.07 -8.13 10.80
CA SER A 137 15.06 -8.96 9.61
C SER A 137 15.41 -10.42 9.95
N SER A 138 14.82 -11.37 9.23
CA SER A 138 15.14 -12.79 9.34
C SER A 138 16.53 -13.13 8.79
N PHE A 139 17.14 -12.25 7.99
CA PHE A 139 18.44 -12.47 7.37
C PHE A 139 19.53 -11.67 8.09
N PHE A 140 20.63 -12.35 8.50
CA PHE A 140 21.72 -11.75 9.26
C PHE A 140 22.37 -10.56 8.54
N TYR A 141 22.68 -10.71 7.26
CA TYR A 141 23.31 -9.63 6.48
C TYR A 141 22.38 -8.41 6.28
N HIS A 142 21.04 -8.61 6.21
CA HIS A 142 20.10 -7.50 6.25
C HIS A 142 20.14 -6.75 7.57
N ARG A 143 20.42 -7.44 8.68
CA ARG A 143 20.55 -6.77 9.99
C ARG A 143 21.77 -5.88 10.04
N LEU A 144 22.92 -6.38 9.56
CA LEU A 144 24.18 -5.62 9.59
C LEU A 144 24.18 -4.51 8.53
N LEU A 145 24.13 -4.88 7.25
CA LEU A 145 24.19 -3.93 6.13
C LEU A 145 22.98 -2.99 6.10
N GLY A 146 21.81 -3.51 6.48
CA GLY A 146 20.60 -2.70 6.56
C GLY A 146 20.68 -1.62 7.62
N SER A 147 21.30 -1.88 8.77
CA SER A 147 21.49 -0.86 9.81
C SER A 147 22.47 0.22 9.37
N VAL A 148 23.55 -0.16 8.69
CA VAL A 148 24.50 0.78 8.08
C VAL A 148 23.79 1.64 7.02
N PHE A 149 23.03 1.00 6.12
CA PHE A 149 22.23 1.70 5.12
C PHE A 149 21.23 2.69 5.75
N GLU A 150 20.51 2.27 6.79
CA GLU A 150 19.55 3.15 7.47
C GLU A 150 20.22 4.40 8.03
N TRP A 151 21.39 4.23 8.61
CA TRP A 151 22.09 5.34 9.26
C TRP A 151 22.74 6.28 8.26
N LEU A 152 23.45 5.75 7.27
CA LEU A 152 24.23 6.53 6.31
C LEU A 152 23.43 7.04 5.11
N VAL A 153 22.35 6.36 4.73
CA VAL A 153 21.61 6.67 3.49
C VAL A 153 20.15 7.02 3.75
N ALA A 154 19.39 6.14 4.40
CA ALA A 154 17.95 6.34 4.55
C ALA A 154 17.61 7.53 5.46
N ARG A 155 18.32 7.69 6.57
CA ARG A 155 18.10 8.79 7.50
C ARG A 155 18.40 10.17 6.91
N PRO A 156 19.55 10.42 6.24
CA PRO A 156 19.78 11.66 5.51
C PRO A 156 18.74 11.89 4.41
N ALA A 157 18.41 10.89 3.61
CA ALA A 157 17.42 11.01 2.55
C ALA A 157 16.04 11.40 3.09
N LEU A 158 15.59 10.81 4.22
CA LEU A 158 14.34 11.21 4.87
C LEU A 158 14.35 12.68 5.32
N ARG A 159 15.46 13.17 5.86
CA ARG A 159 15.61 14.57 6.29
C ARG A 159 15.68 15.56 5.14
N LEU A 160 16.13 15.13 3.98
CA LEU A 160 16.29 15.96 2.78
C LEU A 160 15.06 15.94 1.86
N SER A 161 14.03 15.20 2.22
CA SER A 161 12.81 15.01 1.44
C SER A 161 11.56 15.47 2.18
N MET A 162 10.40 15.31 1.56
CA MET A 162 9.10 15.33 2.21
C MET A 162 8.69 13.87 2.50
N PRO A 163 8.90 13.37 3.73
CA PRO A 163 8.59 11.99 4.04
C PRO A 163 7.08 11.80 4.16
N VAL A 164 6.60 10.75 3.49
CA VAL A 164 5.19 10.37 3.46
C VAL A 164 5.08 8.90 3.85
N SER A 165 4.22 8.57 4.80
CA SER A 165 3.99 7.18 5.21
C SER A 165 2.58 6.72 4.87
N LEU A 166 2.49 5.50 4.32
CA LEU A 166 1.23 4.84 3.99
C LEU A 166 0.58 4.13 5.20
N SER A 167 1.24 4.19 6.37
CA SER A 167 0.70 3.64 7.62
C SER A 167 0.95 4.57 8.80
N ARG A 168 0.05 4.54 9.77
CA ARG A 168 0.20 5.29 11.03
C ARG A 168 1.39 4.78 11.85
N ALA A 169 1.61 3.46 11.84
CA ALA A 169 2.79 2.87 12.46
C ALA A 169 4.10 3.35 11.81
N GLY A 170 4.09 3.57 10.49
CA GLY A 170 5.23 4.13 9.77
C GLY A 170 5.49 5.61 10.11
N VAL A 171 4.45 6.41 10.35
CA VAL A 171 4.60 7.78 10.85
C VAL A 171 5.27 7.79 12.24
N ALA A 172 4.73 6.99 13.17
CA ALA A 172 5.30 6.87 14.52
C ALA A 172 6.75 6.34 14.47
N GLY A 173 7.01 5.34 13.61
CA GLY A 173 8.34 4.79 13.41
C GLY A 173 9.34 5.79 12.82
N ALA A 174 8.91 6.63 11.88
CA ALA A 174 9.75 7.69 11.31
C ALA A 174 10.18 8.71 12.37
N ARG A 175 9.25 9.14 13.21
CA ARG A 175 9.51 10.04 14.32
C ARG A 175 10.45 9.41 15.36
N ALA A 176 10.09 8.24 15.87
CA ALA A 176 10.84 7.58 16.95
C ALA A 176 12.26 7.17 16.52
N ARG A 177 12.43 6.71 15.27
CA ARG A 177 13.70 6.13 14.80
C ARG A 177 14.61 7.13 14.12
N TYR A 178 14.04 8.00 13.28
CA TYR A 178 14.83 8.91 12.44
C TYR A 178 14.76 10.36 12.90
N GLY A 179 13.88 10.68 13.87
CA GLY A 179 13.60 12.05 14.30
C GLY A 179 13.01 12.91 13.18
N VAL A 180 12.16 12.29 12.34
CA VAL A 180 11.59 12.94 11.15
C VAL A 180 10.07 12.87 11.21
N GLU A 181 9.42 14.01 11.02
CA GLU A 181 7.95 14.06 10.92
C GLU A 181 7.53 13.63 9.50
N ALA A 182 6.84 12.50 9.43
CA ALA A 182 6.30 11.99 8.18
C ALA A 182 4.81 12.31 8.07
N THR A 183 4.37 12.73 6.90
CA THR A 183 2.95 12.96 6.63
C THR A 183 2.22 11.63 6.41
N TYR A 184 1.09 11.41 7.07
CA TYR A 184 0.27 10.23 6.83
C TYR A 184 -0.52 10.37 5.53
N LEU A 185 -0.30 9.47 4.59
CA LEU A 185 -1.10 9.31 3.38
C LEU A 185 -1.93 8.02 3.51
N PRO A 186 -3.25 8.10 3.69
CA PRO A 186 -4.10 6.91 3.61
C PRO A 186 -3.87 6.19 2.28
N TYR A 187 -3.69 4.87 2.32
CA TYR A 187 -3.32 4.11 1.13
C TYR A 187 -4.27 4.42 -0.03
N PRO A 188 -3.78 4.96 -1.15
CA PRO A 188 -4.62 5.36 -2.28
C PRO A 188 -4.98 4.12 -3.10
N LEU A 189 -5.99 3.37 -2.68
CA LEU A 189 -6.45 2.22 -3.48
C LEU A 189 -6.89 2.65 -4.87
N ARG A 190 -6.62 1.79 -5.84
CA ARG A 190 -7.22 1.85 -7.17
C ARG A 190 -8.75 1.94 -7.07
N GLU A 191 -9.39 2.34 -8.13
CA GLU A 191 -10.83 2.23 -8.23
C GLU A 191 -11.20 0.75 -8.30
N LEU A 192 -11.76 0.27 -7.20
CA LEU A 192 -12.16 -1.13 -7.09
C LEU A 192 -13.47 -1.36 -7.88
N PRO A 193 -13.61 -2.53 -8.51
CA PRO A 193 -14.89 -2.91 -9.12
C PRO A 193 -16.02 -2.73 -8.10
N ARG A 194 -17.17 -2.30 -8.58
CA ARG A 194 -18.36 -2.18 -7.71
C ARG A 194 -18.54 -3.51 -6.97
N PRO A 195 -18.79 -3.50 -5.66
CA PRO A 195 -19.07 -4.72 -4.95
C PRO A 195 -20.32 -5.33 -5.56
N LYS A 196 -20.18 -6.48 -6.22
CA LYS A 196 -21.31 -7.39 -6.32
C LYS A 196 -21.60 -7.78 -4.87
N ARG A 197 -22.88 -7.86 -4.50
CA ARG A 197 -23.25 -8.39 -3.18
C ARG A 197 -22.41 -9.65 -2.94
N ALA A 198 -21.69 -9.72 -1.81
CA ALA A 198 -20.87 -10.88 -1.51
C ALA A 198 -21.75 -12.13 -1.61
N ARG A 199 -21.19 -13.22 -2.09
CA ARG A 199 -21.89 -14.50 -2.28
C ARG A 199 -22.67 -14.86 -1.01
N SER A 200 -23.90 -15.30 -1.13
CA SER A 200 -24.66 -15.88 0.01
C SER A 200 -24.08 -17.24 0.35
N LEU A 201 -24.07 -17.58 1.62
CA LEU A 201 -23.66 -18.89 2.06
C LEU A 201 -24.88 -19.81 2.12
N VAL A 202 -24.92 -20.81 1.23
CA VAL A 202 -26.01 -21.78 1.17
C VAL A 202 -25.72 -22.92 2.21
N ALA A 203 -26.78 -23.49 2.76
CA ALA A 203 -26.66 -24.65 3.62
C ALA A 203 -25.99 -25.82 2.86
N ASN A 204 -25.07 -26.53 3.52
CA ASN A 204 -24.31 -27.65 2.96
C ASN A 204 -23.33 -27.29 1.80
N GLU A 205 -23.16 -26.02 1.49
CA GLU A 205 -22.14 -25.56 0.56
C GLU A 205 -20.80 -25.41 1.30
N PRO A 206 -19.65 -25.85 0.71
CA PRO A 206 -18.33 -25.57 1.26
C PRO A 206 -18.08 -24.08 1.44
N LEU A 207 -17.50 -23.71 2.55
CA LEU A 207 -17.05 -22.33 2.78
C LEU A 207 -15.83 -22.03 1.92
N GLU A 208 -15.99 -21.19 0.90
CA GLU A 208 -14.89 -20.78 0.02
C GLU A 208 -14.08 -19.67 0.68
N ILE A 209 -12.85 -19.99 1.05
CA ILE A 209 -11.90 -19.09 1.72
C ILE A 209 -10.75 -18.76 0.77
N VAL A 210 -10.44 -17.48 0.63
CA VAL A 210 -9.34 -17.00 -0.22
C VAL A 210 -8.29 -16.33 0.64
N TRP A 211 -7.03 -16.73 0.42
CA TRP A 211 -5.86 -16.10 1.00
C TRP A 211 -5.02 -15.47 -0.11
N VAL A 212 -4.69 -14.17 0.00
CA VAL A 212 -3.93 -13.42 -1.02
C VAL A 212 -2.73 -12.76 -0.39
N GLY A 213 -1.53 -13.06 -0.88
CA GLY A 213 -0.31 -12.45 -0.40
C GLY A 213 0.95 -13.15 -0.87
N ARG A 214 2.11 -12.58 -0.56
CA ARG A 214 3.39 -13.26 -0.78
C ARG A 214 3.51 -14.47 0.14
N LEU A 215 3.93 -15.61 -0.39
CA LEU A 215 4.11 -16.85 0.38
C LEU A 215 5.46 -16.81 1.15
N TYR A 216 5.52 -15.94 2.15
CA TYR A 216 6.70 -15.69 2.99
C TYR A 216 6.35 -15.84 4.47
N PRO A 217 7.34 -16.13 5.34
CA PRO A 217 7.11 -16.36 6.78
C PRO A 217 6.36 -15.22 7.48
N GLU A 218 6.61 -13.97 7.12
CA GLU A 218 5.92 -12.83 7.71
C GLU A 218 4.43 -12.74 7.34
N LYS A 219 4.00 -13.43 6.28
CA LYS A 219 2.59 -13.54 5.88
C LYS A 219 1.91 -14.77 6.44
N ASP A 220 2.70 -15.70 6.95
CA ASP A 220 2.30 -16.93 7.64
C ASP A 220 1.17 -17.72 6.95
N PRO A 221 1.36 -18.12 5.68
CA PRO A 221 0.33 -18.88 4.97
C PRO A 221 0.12 -20.28 5.54
N LEU A 222 1.11 -20.83 6.26
CA LEU A 222 0.99 -22.17 6.88
C LEU A 222 -0.06 -22.20 8.00
N SER A 223 -0.11 -21.14 8.81
CA SER A 223 -1.16 -21.00 9.84
C SER A 223 -2.56 -20.93 9.23
N ALA A 224 -2.72 -20.41 8.00
CA ALA A 224 -4.03 -20.43 7.34
C ALA A 224 -4.53 -21.85 7.05
N VAL A 225 -3.62 -22.78 6.70
CA VAL A 225 -3.97 -24.20 6.54
C VAL A 225 -4.46 -24.78 7.87
N ALA A 226 -3.73 -24.55 8.97
CA ALA A 226 -4.11 -25.05 10.30
C ALA A 226 -5.45 -24.46 10.77
N VAL A 227 -5.70 -23.16 10.54
CA VAL A 227 -6.98 -22.51 10.86
C VAL A 227 -8.13 -23.19 10.12
N VAL A 228 -7.99 -23.40 8.81
CA VAL A 228 -9.06 -24.00 8.01
C VAL A 228 -9.23 -25.49 8.32
N GLU A 229 -8.16 -26.21 8.63
CA GLU A 229 -8.24 -27.60 9.10
C GLU A 229 -9.08 -27.72 10.38
N GLN A 230 -8.95 -26.74 11.29
CA GLN A 230 -9.77 -26.69 12.50
C GLN A 230 -11.23 -26.31 12.21
N VAL A 231 -11.49 -25.35 11.30
CA VAL A 231 -12.85 -25.02 10.84
C VAL A 231 -13.55 -26.25 10.27
N ARG A 232 -12.82 -27.07 9.51
CA ARG A 232 -13.33 -28.29 8.85
C ARG A 232 -13.82 -29.38 9.82
N ARG A 233 -13.43 -29.33 11.08
CA ARG A 233 -14.01 -30.23 12.12
C ARG A 233 -15.51 -29.99 12.34
N SER A 234 -15.99 -28.77 12.00
CA SER A 234 -17.40 -28.38 12.25
C SER A 234 -18.14 -28.01 10.96
N ARG A 235 -17.43 -27.60 9.89
CA ARG A 235 -18.04 -27.15 8.64
C ARG A 235 -17.11 -27.42 7.46
N ASP A 236 -17.65 -27.93 6.36
CA ASP A 236 -16.85 -28.09 5.14
C ASP A 236 -16.36 -26.73 4.62
N ALA A 237 -15.06 -26.65 4.29
CA ALA A 237 -14.39 -25.45 3.84
C ALA A 237 -13.29 -25.77 2.83
N ARG A 238 -13.06 -24.85 1.90
CA ARG A 238 -11.97 -24.86 0.93
C ARG A 238 -11.11 -23.65 1.08
N LEU A 239 -9.81 -23.79 0.86
CA LEU A 239 -8.82 -22.73 0.98
C LEU A 239 -8.00 -22.61 -0.31
N GLU A 240 -8.07 -21.44 -0.93
CA GLU A 240 -7.26 -21.15 -2.12
C GLU A 240 -6.22 -20.07 -1.79
N PHE A 241 -4.94 -20.37 -2.11
CA PHE A 241 -3.83 -19.45 -1.98
C PHE A 241 -3.50 -18.81 -3.32
N TYR A 242 -3.36 -17.49 -3.32
CA TYR A 242 -2.94 -16.69 -4.47
C TYR A 242 -1.71 -15.86 -4.10
N GLY A 243 -0.59 -16.16 -4.76
CA GLY A 243 0.69 -15.50 -4.58
C GLY A 243 1.86 -16.43 -4.82
N GLU A 244 3.06 -15.89 -4.66
CA GLU A 244 4.33 -16.59 -4.84
C GLU A 244 5.25 -16.30 -3.66
N GLY A 245 6.25 -17.15 -3.45
CA GLY A 245 7.26 -16.97 -2.42
C GLY A 245 7.92 -18.27 -2.00
N ILE A 246 8.88 -18.15 -1.08
CA ILE A 246 9.74 -19.27 -0.63
C ILE A 246 8.97 -20.41 0.08
N LEU A 247 7.73 -20.17 0.49
CA LEU A 247 6.86 -21.18 1.11
C LEU A 247 5.92 -21.88 0.12
N ALA A 248 6.01 -21.58 -1.20
CA ALA A 248 5.14 -22.19 -2.21
C ALA A 248 5.25 -23.72 -2.19
N ASP A 249 6.48 -24.26 -2.30
CA ASP A 249 6.72 -25.70 -2.29
C ASP A 249 6.24 -26.39 -1.00
N ALA A 250 6.36 -25.70 0.14
CA ALA A 250 5.88 -26.23 1.42
C ALA A 250 4.35 -26.33 1.44
N LEU A 251 3.67 -25.30 0.91
CA LEU A 251 2.20 -25.31 0.78
C LEU A 251 1.71 -26.36 -0.23
N GLU A 252 2.40 -26.50 -1.35
CA GLU A 252 2.05 -27.52 -2.34
C GLU A 252 2.21 -28.94 -1.78
N ARG A 253 3.26 -29.19 -0.98
CA ARG A 253 3.40 -30.46 -0.25
C ARG A 253 2.24 -30.71 0.69
N LEU A 254 1.84 -29.70 1.49
CA LEU A 254 0.70 -29.82 2.40
C LEU A 254 -0.63 -30.03 1.65
N ALA A 255 -0.79 -29.46 0.47
CA ALA A 255 -1.99 -29.58 -0.35
C ALA A 255 -2.17 -30.99 -0.94
N ARG A 256 -1.10 -31.78 -1.12
CA ARG A 256 -1.19 -33.15 -1.68
C ARG A 256 -2.12 -34.06 -0.86
N ASP A 257 -2.05 -33.94 0.47
CA ASP A 257 -2.84 -34.74 1.39
C ASP A 257 -4.13 -34.01 1.85
N ARG A 258 -4.41 -32.85 1.28
CA ARG A 258 -5.52 -31.97 1.65
C ARG A 258 -6.26 -31.46 0.42
N PRO A 259 -7.19 -32.22 -0.15
CA PRO A 259 -7.88 -31.87 -1.41
C PRO A 259 -8.70 -30.57 -1.32
N TRP A 260 -8.88 -30.06 -0.12
CA TRP A 260 -9.54 -28.77 0.16
C TRP A 260 -8.57 -27.58 0.16
N VAL A 261 -7.26 -27.79 -0.02
CA VAL A 261 -6.24 -26.74 -0.18
C VAL A 261 -5.80 -26.67 -1.65
N SER A 262 -5.76 -25.48 -2.20
CA SER A 262 -5.23 -25.23 -3.56
C SER A 262 -4.25 -24.07 -3.58
N VAL A 263 -3.08 -24.29 -4.18
CA VAL A 263 -2.08 -23.23 -4.41
C VAL A 263 -2.17 -22.83 -5.89
N ARG A 264 -2.62 -21.60 -6.15
CA ARG A 264 -2.96 -21.10 -7.49
C ARG A 264 -1.87 -20.23 -8.12
N GLY A 265 -0.79 -19.95 -7.39
CA GLY A 265 0.29 -19.06 -7.84
C GLY A 265 -0.14 -17.60 -7.98
N SER A 266 0.72 -16.79 -8.57
CA SER A 266 0.45 -15.36 -8.81
C SER A 266 -0.63 -15.17 -9.86
N ARG A 267 -1.43 -14.10 -9.68
CA ARG A 267 -2.50 -13.71 -10.60
C ARG A 267 -2.48 -12.20 -10.80
N SER A 268 -2.99 -11.75 -11.93
CA SER A 268 -3.19 -10.32 -12.17
C SER A 268 -4.15 -9.71 -11.17
N TRP A 269 -4.02 -8.41 -10.93
CA TRP A 269 -4.92 -7.70 -10.01
C TRP A 269 -6.40 -7.92 -10.33
N ALA A 270 -6.78 -7.86 -11.61
CA ALA A 270 -8.16 -8.07 -12.05
C ALA A 270 -8.67 -9.50 -11.72
N GLN A 271 -7.82 -10.51 -11.88
CA GLN A 271 -8.14 -11.89 -11.51
C GLN A 271 -8.31 -12.04 -9.99
N ILE A 272 -7.43 -11.42 -9.19
CA ILE A 272 -7.55 -11.39 -7.72
C ILE A 272 -8.87 -10.72 -7.30
N GLN A 273 -9.25 -9.60 -7.92
CA GLN A 273 -10.52 -8.95 -7.63
C GLN A 273 -11.72 -9.85 -7.94
N LYS A 274 -11.66 -10.64 -9.02
CA LYS A 274 -12.69 -11.62 -9.38
C LYS A 274 -12.79 -12.74 -8.35
N VAL A 275 -11.66 -13.31 -7.96
CA VAL A 275 -11.59 -14.44 -7.01
C VAL A 275 -12.07 -14.00 -5.62
N GLN A 276 -11.56 -12.88 -5.09
CA GLN A 276 -12.04 -12.34 -3.82
C GLN A 276 -13.55 -12.05 -3.83
N GLY A 277 -14.08 -11.57 -4.97
CA GLY A 277 -15.50 -11.29 -5.12
C GLY A 277 -16.39 -12.55 -5.22
N ALA A 278 -15.83 -13.70 -5.50
CA ALA A 278 -16.52 -14.99 -5.55
C ALA A 278 -16.39 -15.78 -4.23
N ALA A 279 -15.47 -15.42 -3.36
CA ALA A 279 -15.26 -16.06 -2.08
C ALA A 279 -16.34 -15.68 -1.04
N HIS A 280 -16.55 -16.53 -0.06
CA HIS A 280 -17.36 -16.22 1.12
C HIS A 280 -16.58 -15.32 2.09
N LEU A 281 -15.28 -15.56 2.28
CA LEU A 281 -14.43 -14.69 3.08
C LEU A 281 -12.97 -14.69 2.57
N CYS A 282 -12.27 -13.60 2.92
CA CYS A 282 -10.83 -13.50 2.75
C CYS A 282 -10.14 -13.69 4.11
N LEU A 283 -9.12 -14.55 4.15
CA LEU A 283 -8.36 -14.84 5.35
C LEU A 283 -6.95 -14.22 5.25
N SER A 284 -6.47 -13.61 6.32
CA SER A 284 -5.06 -13.21 6.46
C SER A 284 -4.51 -13.62 7.81
N THR A 285 -3.40 -14.33 7.79
CA THR A 285 -2.69 -14.85 8.96
C THR A 285 -1.36 -14.14 9.22
N SER A 286 -1.13 -12.98 8.58
CA SER A 286 0.14 -12.24 8.65
C SER A 286 0.60 -12.01 10.08
N SER A 287 1.85 -12.34 10.39
CA SER A 287 2.50 -12.02 11.67
C SER A 287 3.08 -10.60 11.67
N ARG A 288 3.31 -10.02 10.49
CA ARG A 288 3.88 -8.68 10.30
C ARG A 288 3.41 -8.04 9.00
N ASP A 289 2.83 -6.86 9.11
CA ASP A 289 2.44 -6.04 7.96
C ASP A 289 2.42 -4.55 8.34
N ALA A 290 2.43 -3.66 7.34
CA ALA A 290 2.19 -2.24 7.55
C ALA A 290 0.72 -1.87 7.34
N THR A 291 0.15 -2.22 6.18
CA THR A 291 -1.22 -1.85 5.79
C THR A 291 -2.12 -3.06 5.58
N GLN A 292 -1.57 -4.23 5.26
CA GLN A 292 -2.32 -5.43 4.84
C GLN A 292 -3.24 -5.15 3.63
N ILE A 293 -2.66 -4.81 2.48
CA ILE A 293 -3.43 -4.49 1.27
C ILE A 293 -4.30 -5.67 0.85
N GLY A 294 -3.82 -6.91 1.04
CA GLY A 294 -4.55 -8.13 0.72
C GLY A 294 -5.92 -8.25 1.39
N ILE A 295 -6.12 -7.59 2.54
CA ILE A 295 -7.44 -7.49 3.20
C ILE A 295 -8.09 -6.12 3.03
N LEU A 296 -7.32 -5.07 2.79
CA LEU A 296 -7.86 -3.72 2.60
C LEU A 296 -8.75 -3.63 1.35
N GLU A 297 -8.36 -4.30 0.27
CA GLU A 297 -9.16 -4.36 -0.96
C GLU A 297 -10.51 -5.07 -0.75
N PRO A 298 -10.57 -6.32 -0.23
CA PRO A 298 -11.84 -6.98 0.03
C PRO A 298 -12.70 -6.23 1.07
N LEU A 299 -12.12 -5.69 2.15
CA LEU A 299 -12.83 -4.85 3.11
C LEU A 299 -13.50 -3.64 2.43
N SER A 300 -12.79 -2.98 1.50
CA SER A 300 -13.31 -1.81 0.79
C SER A 300 -14.41 -2.15 -0.21
N ARG A 301 -14.51 -3.41 -0.58
CA ARG A 301 -15.60 -3.96 -1.41
C ARG A 301 -16.75 -4.52 -0.58
N GLY A 302 -16.61 -4.56 0.75
CA GLY A 302 -17.60 -5.12 1.65
C GLY A 302 -17.62 -6.65 1.67
N ILE A 303 -16.50 -7.28 1.31
CA ILE A 303 -16.32 -8.74 1.40
C ILE A 303 -15.91 -9.08 2.83
N PRO A 304 -16.49 -10.12 3.47
CA PRO A 304 -16.08 -10.55 4.78
C PRO A 304 -14.59 -10.89 4.86
N VAL A 305 -13.96 -10.49 5.98
CA VAL A 305 -12.52 -10.70 6.22
C VAL A 305 -12.32 -11.20 7.64
N VAL A 306 -11.53 -12.25 7.80
CA VAL A 306 -10.92 -12.63 9.06
C VAL A 306 -9.42 -12.41 8.94
N SER A 307 -8.83 -11.68 9.88
CA SER A 307 -7.42 -11.30 9.80
C SER A 307 -6.73 -11.24 11.15
N THR A 308 -5.40 -11.31 11.10
CA THR A 308 -4.60 -10.96 12.28
C THR A 308 -4.59 -9.44 12.52
N ARG A 309 -4.43 -9.02 13.78
CA ARG A 309 -4.47 -7.63 14.24
C ARG A 309 -3.13 -6.91 14.01
N VAL A 310 -2.55 -7.07 12.81
CA VAL A 310 -1.30 -6.40 12.41
C VAL A 310 -1.54 -5.36 11.33
N GLY A 311 -0.76 -4.30 11.34
CA GLY A 311 -0.87 -3.20 10.37
C GLY A 311 -2.09 -2.30 10.58
N ASP A 312 -2.29 -1.42 9.61
CA ASP A 312 -3.33 -0.39 9.69
C ASP A 312 -4.73 -0.91 9.33
N ALA A 313 -4.85 -1.91 8.42
CA ALA A 313 -6.15 -2.34 7.92
C ALA A 313 -7.09 -2.84 9.03
N PRO A 314 -6.71 -3.82 9.87
CA PRO A 314 -7.59 -4.28 10.93
C PRO A 314 -7.84 -3.24 12.03
N ARG A 315 -6.88 -2.34 12.26
CA ARG A 315 -6.97 -1.35 13.35
C ARG A 315 -7.76 -0.11 12.98
N HIS A 316 -7.66 0.35 11.74
CA HIS A 316 -8.15 1.66 11.32
C HIS A 316 -9.17 1.62 10.19
N TYR A 317 -9.33 0.49 9.50
CA TYR A 317 -10.24 0.34 8.36
C TYR A 317 -11.41 -0.61 8.67
N VAL A 318 -11.42 -1.20 9.86
CA VAL A 318 -12.51 -2.04 10.35
C VAL A 318 -13.28 -1.26 11.42
N VAL A 319 -14.61 -1.15 11.27
CA VAL A 319 -15.46 -0.51 12.27
C VAL A 319 -15.47 -1.30 13.59
N PRO A 320 -15.75 -0.65 14.74
CA PRO A 320 -15.66 -1.32 16.04
C PRO A 320 -16.41 -2.65 16.12
N GLY A 321 -17.64 -2.75 15.62
CA GLY A 321 -18.44 -3.98 15.66
C GLY A 321 -17.87 -5.16 14.86
N LEU A 322 -17.00 -4.90 13.86
CA LEU A 322 -16.35 -5.94 13.07
C LEU A 322 -14.94 -6.30 13.58
N ARG A 323 -14.42 -5.60 14.59
CA ARG A 323 -13.06 -5.88 15.12
C ARG A 323 -12.94 -7.24 15.78
N MET A 324 -14.03 -7.86 16.15
CA MET A 324 -14.07 -9.25 16.63
C MET A 324 -13.51 -10.24 15.58
N PHE A 325 -13.55 -9.89 14.29
CA PHE A 325 -12.98 -10.69 13.20
C PHE A 325 -11.48 -10.46 12.99
N CYS A 326 -10.82 -9.75 13.93
CA CYS A 326 -9.39 -9.52 13.94
C CYS A 326 -8.78 -10.17 15.19
N VAL A 327 -7.95 -11.19 15.00
CA VAL A 327 -7.34 -12.02 16.06
C VAL A 327 -5.85 -11.70 16.24
N GLU A 328 -5.23 -12.18 17.31
CA GLU A 328 -3.79 -12.02 17.47
C GLU A 328 -3.02 -12.96 16.51
N PRO A 329 -1.84 -12.56 16.02
CA PRO A 329 -1.01 -13.40 15.17
C PRO A 329 -0.64 -14.73 15.84
N GLY A 330 -0.79 -15.84 15.11
CA GLY A 330 -0.48 -17.18 15.59
C GLY A 330 -1.59 -17.84 16.43
N ASP A 331 -2.66 -17.12 16.74
CA ASP A 331 -3.81 -17.68 17.46
C ASP A 331 -4.76 -18.40 16.49
N ILE A 332 -4.42 -19.67 16.22
CA ILE A 332 -5.16 -20.52 15.27
C ILE A 332 -6.57 -20.80 15.81
N ASP A 333 -6.70 -21.04 17.10
CA ASP A 333 -7.97 -21.40 17.75
C ASP A 333 -8.95 -20.24 17.68
N ALA A 334 -8.50 -19.03 18.04
CA ALA A 334 -9.32 -17.83 17.91
C ALA A 334 -9.69 -17.52 16.46
N ALA A 335 -8.77 -17.73 15.50
CA ALA A 335 -9.07 -17.51 14.09
C ALA A 335 -10.12 -18.48 13.56
N ALA A 336 -10.03 -19.77 13.91
CA ALA A 336 -11.02 -20.78 13.54
C ALA A 336 -12.38 -20.51 14.19
N ALA A 337 -12.41 -20.24 15.49
CA ALA A 337 -13.64 -19.88 16.21
C ALA A 337 -14.31 -18.62 15.59
N THR A 338 -13.50 -17.62 15.24
CA THR A 338 -13.97 -16.38 14.59
C THR A 338 -14.61 -16.66 13.24
N ILE A 339 -14.04 -17.57 12.43
CA ILE A 339 -14.65 -17.98 11.15
C ILE A 339 -15.98 -18.67 11.39
N LEU A 340 -16.08 -19.55 12.39
CA LEU A 340 -17.32 -20.24 12.74
C LEU A 340 -18.41 -19.27 13.22
N VAL A 341 -18.06 -18.27 14.05
CA VAL A 341 -18.97 -17.19 14.46
C VAL A 341 -19.47 -16.40 13.25
N LEU A 342 -18.56 -16.03 12.34
CA LEU A 342 -18.94 -15.32 11.10
C LEU A 342 -19.94 -16.15 10.28
N THR A 343 -19.70 -17.44 10.13
CA THR A 343 -20.54 -18.31 9.31
C THR A 343 -21.90 -18.65 9.96
N ALA A 344 -21.98 -18.69 11.28
CA ALA A 344 -23.24 -18.93 12.02
C ALA A 344 -24.29 -17.83 11.77
N ALA A 345 -23.88 -16.59 11.50
CA ALA A 345 -24.75 -15.48 11.18
C ALA A 345 -24.26 -14.76 9.89
N TYR A 346 -23.95 -15.53 8.86
CA TYR A 346 -23.20 -15.07 7.69
C TYR A 346 -23.87 -13.89 6.98
N ASP A 347 -25.17 -13.94 6.71
CA ASP A 347 -25.87 -12.88 5.98
C ASP A 347 -25.84 -11.55 6.73
N ARG A 348 -26.03 -11.59 8.05
CA ARG A 348 -25.92 -10.42 8.92
C ARG A 348 -24.52 -9.82 8.85
N HIS A 349 -23.47 -10.62 9.07
CA HIS A 349 -22.10 -10.13 9.08
C HIS A 349 -21.66 -9.66 7.68
N ARG A 350 -22.08 -10.34 6.62
CA ARG A 350 -21.87 -9.89 5.25
C ARG A 350 -22.43 -8.48 5.02
N ASP A 351 -23.63 -8.20 5.51
CA ASP A 351 -24.27 -6.90 5.36
C ASP A 351 -23.55 -5.81 6.20
N GLU A 352 -23.04 -6.18 7.38
CA GLU A 352 -22.17 -5.32 8.20
C GLU A 352 -20.84 -5.00 7.48
N PHE A 353 -20.20 -5.99 6.85
CA PHE A 353 -19.00 -5.77 6.03
C PHE A 353 -19.31 -4.90 4.80
N ALA A 354 -20.47 -5.09 4.16
CA ALA A 354 -20.90 -4.24 3.06
C ALA A 354 -21.10 -2.79 3.50
N ALA A 355 -21.62 -2.55 4.70
CA ALA A 355 -21.73 -1.22 5.30
C ALA A 355 -20.34 -0.61 5.57
N ASN A 356 -19.42 -1.37 6.15
CA ASN A 356 -18.04 -0.94 6.34
C ASN A 356 -17.36 -0.55 5.01
N GLY A 357 -17.52 -1.34 3.96
CA GLY A 357 -17.01 -1.05 2.62
C GLY A 357 -17.51 0.28 2.05
N ARG A 358 -18.78 0.62 2.29
CA ARG A 358 -19.34 1.92 1.89
C ARG A 358 -18.66 3.10 2.58
N LEU A 359 -18.38 2.99 3.87
CA LEU A 359 -17.65 4.01 4.65
C LEU A 359 -16.20 4.19 4.15
N LEU A 360 -15.54 3.11 3.77
CA LEU A 360 -14.17 3.15 3.28
C LEU A 360 -14.03 3.87 1.94
N LYS A 361 -15.05 3.92 1.09
CA LYS A 361 -15.00 4.63 -0.19
C LYS A 361 -14.65 6.11 -0.05
N ALA A 362 -15.20 6.79 0.94
CA ALA A 362 -14.90 8.20 1.22
C ALA A 362 -13.43 8.38 1.64
N ARG A 363 -12.93 7.46 2.47
CA ARG A 363 -11.54 7.47 2.94
C ARG A 363 -10.55 7.27 1.80
N HIS A 364 -10.81 6.32 0.88
CA HIS A 364 -9.95 6.09 -0.28
C HIS A 364 -9.98 7.27 -1.27
N ARG A 365 -11.14 7.90 -1.47
CA ARG A 365 -11.22 9.14 -2.26
C ARG A 365 -10.33 10.23 -1.68
N ARG A 366 -10.33 10.42 -0.34
CA ARG A 366 -9.45 11.37 0.33
C ARG A 366 -7.97 11.02 0.13
N GLY A 367 -7.58 9.75 0.26
CA GLY A 367 -6.20 9.30 0.01
C GLY A 367 -5.74 9.61 -1.41
N ARG A 368 -6.59 9.34 -2.41
CA ARG A 368 -6.32 9.67 -3.82
C ARG A 368 -6.22 11.16 -4.06
N ALA A 369 -7.14 11.95 -3.52
CA ALA A 369 -7.11 13.41 -3.63
C ALA A 369 -5.86 13.99 -2.94
N TYR A 370 -5.48 13.44 -1.80
CA TYR A 370 -4.30 13.90 -1.07
C TYR A 370 -2.98 13.58 -1.80
N LEU A 371 -2.85 12.38 -2.39
CA LEU A 371 -1.69 12.06 -3.24
C LEU A 371 -1.57 13.06 -4.41
N ALA A 372 -2.68 13.41 -5.04
CA ALA A 372 -2.68 14.38 -6.12
C ALA A 372 -2.27 15.78 -5.63
N ALA A 373 -2.79 16.23 -4.50
CA ALA A 373 -2.43 17.52 -3.91
C ALA A 373 -0.95 17.59 -3.51
N LEU A 374 -0.34 16.47 -3.09
CA LEU A 374 1.08 16.43 -2.75
C LEU A 374 1.99 16.69 -3.96
N VAL A 375 1.54 16.46 -5.18
CA VAL A 375 2.32 16.73 -6.39
C VAL A 375 1.99 18.09 -7.02
N GLU A 376 0.93 18.77 -6.58
CA GLU A 376 0.58 20.11 -7.04
C GLU A 376 1.59 21.16 -6.54
N PRO A 377 1.77 22.29 -7.27
CA PRO A 377 2.60 23.38 -6.77
C PRO A 377 2.01 23.90 -5.45
N PRO A 378 2.84 24.38 -4.53
CA PRO A 378 2.32 25.16 -3.42
C PRO A 378 1.51 26.33 -4.01
N PRO A 379 0.38 26.71 -3.41
CA PRO A 379 -0.36 27.88 -3.86
C PRO A 379 0.60 29.07 -3.92
N PRO A 380 0.46 29.95 -4.92
CA PRO A 380 1.27 31.13 -5.00
C PRO A 380 1.16 31.88 -3.66
N PRO A 381 2.27 32.43 -3.16
CA PRO A 381 2.20 33.21 -1.94
C PRO A 381 1.11 34.27 -2.15
N HIS A 382 0.09 34.24 -1.31
CA HIS A 382 -0.95 35.27 -1.35
C HIS A 382 -0.21 36.61 -1.37
N ARG A 383 -0.36 37.40 -2.42
CA ARG A 383 0.03 38.80 -2.41
C ARG A 383 -0.71 39.37 -1.20
N ARG A 384 0.00 39.63 -0.13
CA ARG A 384 -0.55 40.36 1.02
C ARG A 384 -1.18 41.60 0.43
N SER A 385 -2.49 41.66 0.39
CA SER A 385 -3.22 42.86 0.17
C SER A 385 -2.78 43.77 1.32
N THR A 386 -1.95 44.76 1.00
CA THR A 386 -1.53 45.78 1.93
C THR A 386 -2.70 46.72 2.16
N SER A 387 -3.70 46.26 2.93
CA SER A 387 -4.70 47.10 3.58
C SER A 387 -5.22 46.41 4.83
N ILE A 388 -4.32 46.20 5.81
CA ILE A 388 -4.75 45.96 7.19
C ILE A 388 -5.00 47.33 7.78
N ARG A 389 -6.25 47.67 7.97
CA ARG A 389 -6.61 48.80 8.84
C ARG A 389 -6.18 48.46 10.26
N PRO A 390 -5.62 49.42 11.02
CA PRO A 390 -5.28 49.19 12.43
C PRO A 390 -6.59 49.03 13.22
N GLY A 391 -6.91 47.82 13.62
CA GLY A 391 -8.11 47.53 14.42
C GLY A 391 -8.61 46.09 14.43
N ASP A 392 -8.28 45.26 13.45
CA ASP A 392 -8.78 43.90 13.41
C ASP A 392 -7.89 42.93 14.23
N ARG A 393 -8.38 42.58 15.41
CA ARG A 393 -7.83 41.49 16.22
C ARG A 393 -8.19 40.16 15.58
N LEU A 394 -7.21 39.43 15.07
CA LEU A 394 -7.35 38.04 14.66
C LEU A 394 -7.64 37.17 15.90
N VAL A 395 -8.88 36.72 16.01
CA VAL A 395 -9.25 35.62 16.90
C VAL A 395 -8.82 34.33 16.24
N LEU A 396 -7.69 33.77 16.66
CA LEU A 396 -7.29 32.39 16.31
C LEU A 396 -8.19 31.43 17.08
N GLY A 397 -9.19 30.89 16.39
CA GLY A 397 -10.04 29.86 16.93
C GLY A 397 -9.26 28.54 17.11
N ASN A 398 -8.88 28.23 18.35
CA ASN A 398 -8.49 26.91 18.78
C ASN A 398 -9.71 25.98 18.64
N GLN A 399 -9.67 25.05 17.70
CA GLN A 399 -10.60 23.93 17.70
C GLN A 399 -9.94 22.74 18.41
N PRO A 400 -10.54 22.21 19.48
CA PRO A 400 -10.02 21.04 20.16
C PRO A 400 -10.33 19.78 19.35
N THR A 401 -9.31 18.98 19.10
CA THR A 401 -9.41 17.63 18.58
C THR A 401 -9.88 16.68 19.69
N HIS A 402 -11.17 16.55 19.90
CA HIS A 402 -11.75 15.42 20.57
C HIS A 402 -12.77 14.76 19.62
N VAL A 403 -12.47 13.53 19.21
CA VAL A 403 -13.45 12.60 18.66
C VAL A 403 -13.24 11.27 19.39
N PRO A 404 -14.30 10.68 19.97
CA PRO A 404 -14.25 9.46 20.77
C PRO A 404 -13.87 8.22 19.99
#